data_d7c6334004006267558b16f4aefb6e9a
#
_entry.id   d7c6334004006267558b16f4aefb6e9a
#
_cell.length_a   1.000
_cell.length_b   1.000
_cell.length_c   1.000
_cell.angle_alpha   90.00
_cell.angle_beta   90.00
_cell.angle_gamma   90.00
#
_symmetry.space_group_name_H-M   'P 1'
#
loop_
_entity.id
_entity.type
_entity.pdbx_description
1 polymer ?
#
loop_
_entity_poly.entity_id
_entity_poly.type
_entity_poly.pdbx_seq_one_letter_code
_entity_poly.pdbx_strand_id
1 'polypeptide(L)'
;MSHLFTNLRCIPLSVLLALIGGVLLVGSSGMETLKNFAYRPYIADILAVLKIVGSTAAALSLVLYLIRRTRAPFTRQSLAMIGLHAGLLAMVVSMGLDFALGFKGFVYIREGESAATWFDDAGNERPLGFLVQCLNFKLDVYPGTMRPERYASTIRFSSSRDDTVPASSLLLAVNSPQSYQGVTFYQQDCGLAPRKDSAVEVNVAVRDREMSYLIAIGEPIQLTDGTFLLIEDFSPTITFVKGRPQTIDADQMRNPGYLIRLVRPSGEDLSHWVMPYQNAKWIEDDLVIEVGDFKNLEYTVLSVAKTPFAWLFYAGGLVAGLSLLLYTFITFGSRSFSEASHEY
;
A
#
# COMPACT_ATOMS: atom_id res chain seq x y z
N MET A 1 31.05 20.06 -34.92
CA MET A 1 30.57 20.40 -33.55
C MET A 1 30.07 21.83 -33.39
N SER A 2 30.49 22.81 -34.17
CA SER A 2 30.07 24.22 -34.06
C SER A 2 28.59 24.51 -34.43
N HIS A 3 28.01 23.73 -35.33
CA HIS A 3 26.62 23.93 -35.78
C HIS A 3 25.54 23.47 -34.78
N LEU A 4 25.86 22.59 -33.82
CA LEU A 4 24.93 22.14 -32.80
C LEU A 4 24.71 23.21 -31.70
N PHE A 5 25.74 24.00 -31.39
CA PHE A 5 25.66 25.03 -30.33
C PHE A 5 25.00 26.32 -30.79
N THR A 6 24.94 26.62 -32.07
CA THR A 6 24.24 27.80 -32.60
C THR A 6 22.74 27.67 -32.57
N ASN A 7 22.20 26.45 -32.72
CA ASN A 7 20.77 26.19 -32.66
C ASN A 7 20.17 26.22 -31.24
N LEU A 8 20.96 25.98 -30.19
CA LEU A 8 20.52 26.03 -28.79
C LEU A 8 20.15 27.45 -28.33
N ARG A 9 20.68 28.50 -28.94
CA ARG A 9 20.36 29.92 -28.62
C ARG A 9 18.91 30.31 -29.00
N CYS A 10 18.22 29.53 -29.82
CA CYS A 10 16.87 29.81 -30.31
C CYS A 10 15.79 29.03 -29.56
N ILE A 11 16.14 28.13 -28.62
CA ILE A 11 15.12 27.38 -27.86
C ILE A 11 14.52 28.33 -26.81
N PRO A 12 13.20 28.58 -26.85
CA PRO A 12 12.55 29.37 -25.82
C PRO A 12 12.77 28.77 -24.42
N LEU A 13 13.04 29.61 -23.43
CA LEU A 13 13.25 29.17 -22.04
C LEU A 13 12.13 28.26 -21.54
N SER A 14 10.89 28.50 -21.96
CA SER A 14 9.74 27.64 -21.64
C SER A 14 9.86 26.21 -22.16
N VAL A 15 10.42 26.02 -23.36
CA VAL A 15 10.65 24.69 -23.95
C VAL A 15 11.78 23.96 -23.20
N LEU A 16 12.86 24.68 -22.87
CA LEU A 16 13.97 24.12 -22.11
C LEU A 16 13.50 23.65 -20.71
N LEU A 17 12.72 24.48 -20.01
CA LEU A 17 12.15 24.14 -18.71
C LEU A 17 11.18 22.96 -18.79
N ALA A 18 10.36 22.89 -19.86
CA ALA A 18 9.47 21.75 -20.08
C ALA A 18 10.23 20.44 -20.29
N LEU A 19 11.32 20.47 -21.07
CA LEU A 19 12.17 19.30 -21.28
C LEU A 19 12.84 18.86 -19.98
N ILE A 20 13.44 19.79 -19.24
CA ILE A 20 14.07 19.49 -17.95
C ILE A 20 13.03 18.91 -16.97
N GLY A 21 11.87 19.57 -16.82
CA GLY A 21 10.79 19.12 -15.95
C GLY A 21 10.29 17.73 -16.32
N GLY A 22 10.06 17.47 -17.62
CA GLY A 22 9.64 16.18 -18.13
C GLY A 22 10.66 15.05 -17.86
N VAL A 23 11.94 15.29 -18.14
CA VAL A 23 13.02 14.32 -17.89
C VAL A 23 13.12 14.00 -16.39
N LEU A 24 13.07 15.00 -15.52
CA LEU A 24 13.15 14.80 -14.07
C LEU A 24 11.95 14.04 -13.53
N LEU A 25 10.73 14.33 -14.00
CA LEU A 25 9.52 13.63 -13.59
C LEU A 25 9.50 12.18 -14.05
N VAL A 26 9.81 11.91 -15.32
CA VAL A 26 9.86 10.55 -15.86
C VAL A 26 11.00 9.76 -15.23
N GLY A 27 12.17 10.38 -15.08
CA GLY A 27 13.34 9.75 -14.44
C GLY A 27 13.05 9.38 -12.97
N SER A 28 12.41 10.28 -12.20
CA SER A 28 12.05 9.99 -10.81
C SER A 28 11.01 8.86 -10.69
N SER A 29 10.03 8.79 -11.59
CA SER A 29 9.03 7.71 -11.61
C SER A 29 9.65 6.35 -12.00
N GLY A 30 10.59 6.33 -12.94
CA GLY A 30 11.34 5.12 -13.29
C GLY A 30 12.24 4.61 -12.15
N MET A 31 12.87 5.51 -11.41
CA MET A 31 13.69 5.17 -10.24
C MET A 31 12.84 4.67 -9.06
N GLU A 32 11.58 5.07 -8.93
CA GLU A 32 10.67 4.57 -7.89
C GLU A 32 10.41 3.06 -8.05
N THR A 33 10.35 2.57 -9.28
CA THR A 33 10.27 1.13 -9.58
C THR A 33 11.54 0.38 -9.12
N LEU A 34 12.70 1.03 -9.18
CA LEU A 34 13.98 0.48 -8.72
C LEU A 34 14.16 0.53 -7.19
N LYS A 35 13.44 1.43 -6.50
CA LYS A 35 13.43 1.53 -5.02
C LYS A 35 13.02 0.21 -4.37
N ASN A 36 12.12 -0.54 -5.01
CA ASN A 36 11.66 -1.84 -4.52
C ASN A 36 12.74 -2.94 -4.60
N PHE A 37 13.81 -2.74 -5.37
CA PHE A 37 14.93 -3.67 -5.50
C PHE A 37 16.15 -3.35 -4.63
N ALA A 38 16.29 -2.10 -4.18
CA ALA A 38 17.42 -1.68 -3.37
C ALA A 38 16.93 -0.70 -2.28
N TYR A 39 16.64 -1.23 -1.11
CA TYR A 39 16.27 -0.42 0.06
C TYR A 39 17.46 0.44 0.50
N ARG A 40 17.47 1.70 0.02
CA ARG A 40 18.44 2.73 0.43
C ARG A 40 17.67 4.01 0.76
N PRO A 41 17.57 4.41 2.04
CA PRO A 41 16.74 5.55 2.49
C PRO A 41 17.07 6.87 1.77
N TYR A 42 18.33 7.13 1.42
CA TYR A 42 18.72 8.33 0.68
C TYR A 42 18.15 8.42 -0.74
N ILE A 43 17.73 7.29 -1.36
CA ILE A 43 17.12 7.31 -2.70
C ILE A 43 15.73 7.97 -2.61
N ALA A 44 15.00 7.77 -1.52
CA ALA A 44 13.69 8.40 -1.32
C ALA A 44 13.78 9.93 -1.30
N ASP A 45 14.78 10.46 -0.59
CA ASP A 45 15.01 11.90 -0.51
C ASP A 45 15.41 12.51 -1.86
N ILE A 46 16.30 11.83 -2.60
CA ILE A 46 16.68 12.25 -3.95
C ILE A 46 15.47 12.26 -4.88
N LEU A 47 14.63 11.23 -4.84
CA LEU A 47 13.42 11.16 -5.66
C LEU A 47 12.42 12.26 -5.32
N ALA A 48 12.24 12.56 -4.03
CA ALA A 48 11.39 13.67 -3.58
C ALA A 48 11.90 15.01 -4.13
N VAL A 49 13.19 15.28 -4.03
CA VAL A 49 13.82 16.49 -4.59
C VAL A 49 13.65 16.57 -6.10
N LEU A 50 13.88 15.47 -6.83
CA LEU A 50 13.71 15.43 -8.29
C LEU A 50 12.27 15.69 -8.71
N LYS A 51 11.28 15.15 -7.99
CA LYS A 51 9.86 15.41 -8.23
C LYS A 51 9.51 16.88 -8.00
N ILE A 52 9.98 17.48 -6.91
CA ILE A 52 9.75 18.90 -6.60
C ILE A 52 10.36 19.78 -7.70
N VAL A 53 11.64 19.59 -8.03
CA VAL A 53 12.34 20.40 -9.04
C VAL A 53 11.69 20.23 -10.42
N GLY A 54 11.37 18.98 -10.80
CA GLY A 54 10.71 18.67 -12.07
C GLY A 54 9.33 19.31 -12.19
N SER A 55 8.50 19.20 -11.15
CA SER A 55 7.16 19.81 -11.11
C SER A 55 7.24 21.34 -11.16
N THR A 56 8.17 21.94 -10.42
CA THR A 56 8.37 23.40 -10.42
C THR A 56 8.82 23.89 -11.78
N ALA A 57 9.76 23.22 -12.43
CA ALA A 57 10.23 23.56 -13.77
C ALA A 57 9.11 23.44 -14.82
N ALA A 58 8.30 22.38 -14.75
CA ALA A 58 7.16 22.20 -15.62
C ALA A 58 6.10 23.28 -15.41
N ALA A 59 5.74 23.60 -14.17
CA ALA A 59 4.79 24.67 -13.84
C ALA A 59 5.28 26.03 -14.36
N LEU A 60 6.53 26.38 -14.12
CA LEU A 60 7.13 27.63 -14.59
C LEU A 60 7.13 27.72 -16.12
N SER A 61 7.45 26.61 -16.81
CA SER A 61 7.35 26.52 -18.27
C SER A 61 5.95 26.84 -18.78
N LEU A 62 4.92 26.23 -18.17
CA LEU A 62 3.52 26.43 -18.54
C LEU A 62 3.06 27.86 -18.26
N VAL A 63 3.45 28.44 -17.13
CA VAL A 63 3.15 29.84 -16.79
C VAL A 63 3.80 30.81 -17.79
N LEU A 64 5.09 30.62 -18.10
CA LEU A 64 5.78 31.47 -19.09
C LEU A 64 5.17 31.37 -20.48
N TYR A 65 4.75 30.16 -20.88
CA TYR A 65 4.02 29.96 -22.13
C TYR A 65 2.70 30.74 -22.12
N LEU A 66 1.89 30.58 -21.07
CA LEU A 66 0.60 31.26 -20.95
C LEU A 66 0.75 32.79 -21.01
N ILE A 67 1.69 33.38 -20.26
CA ILE A 67 1.99 34.81 -20.26
C ILE A 67 2.36 35.29 -21.67
N ARG A 68 3.19 34.56 -22.39
CA ARG A 68 3.57 34.93 -23.77
C ARG A 68 2.38 34.81 -24.71
N ARG A 69 1.57 33.78 -24.57
CA ARG A 69 0.47 33.49 -25.47
C ARG A 69 -0.71 34.46 -25.30
N THR A 70 -1.02 34.91 -24.09
CA THR A 70 -2.08 35.91 -23.83
C THR A 70 -1.77 37.28 -24.40
N ARG A 71 -0.49 37.56 -24.72
CA ARG A 71 -0.08 38.79 -25.41
C ARG A 71 -0.21 38.74 -26.94
N ALA A 72 -0.47 37.56 -27.50
CA ALA A 72 -0.67 37.35 -28.92
C ALA A 72 -2.15 37.54 -29.32
N PRO A 73 -2.48 37.77 -30.60
CA PRO A 73 -3.86 37.87 -31.05
C PRO A 73 -4.69 36.62 -30.69
N PHE A 74 -5.90 36.85 -30.21
CA PHE A 74 -6.83 35.77 -29.86
C PHE A 74 -7.42 35.17 -31.13
N THR A 75 -6.97 33.97 -31.48
CA THR A 75 -7.57 33.14 -32.50
C THR A 75 -8.18 31.90 -31.85
N ARG A 76 -9.06 31.17 -32.55
CA ARG A 76 -9.63 29.90 -32.07
C ARG A 76 -8.54 28.88 -31.72
N GLN A 77 -7.48 28.79 -32.52
CA GLN A 77 -6.31 27.95 -32.24
C GLN A 77 -5.55 28.43 -30.99
N SER A 78 -5.41 29.76 -30.81
CA SER A 78 -4.81 30.35 -29.60
C SER A 78 -5.56 29.93 -28.35
N LEU A 79 -6.89 30.00 -28.38
CA LEU A 79 -7.75 29.69 -27.24
C LEU A 79 -7.60 28.21 -26.86
N ALA A 80 -7.62 27.29 -27.85
CA ALA A 80 -7.42 25.89 -27.63
C ALA A 80 -6.03 25.60 -27.01
N MET A 81 -4.96 26.25 -27.50
CA MET A 81 -3.62 26.09 -26.93
C MET A 81 -3.50 26.67 -25.51
N ILE A 82 -4.17 27.77 -25.19
CA ILE A 82 -4.23 28.33 -23.84
C ILE A 82 -4.93 27.32 -22.90
N GLY A 83 -6.08 26.79 -23.32
CA GLY A 83 -6.84 25.81 -22.55
C GLY A 83 -6.02 24.52 -22.27
N LEU A 84 -5.30 24.02 -23.27
CA LEU A 84 -4.41 22.87 -23.11
C LEU A 84 -3.35 23.12 -22.02
N HIS A 85 -2.63 24.25 -22.12
CA HIS A 85 -1.56 24.56 -21.17
C HIS A 85 -2.09 24.93 -19.78
N ALA A 86 -3.25 25.59 -19.70
CA ALA A 86 -3.89 25.88 -18.42
C ALA A 86 -4.36 24.59 -17.71
N GLY A 87 -4.92 23.64 -18.45
CA GLY A 87 -5.29 22.33 -17.93
C GLY A 87 -4.09 21.54 -17.43
N LEU A 88 -3.01 21.50 -18.21
CA LEU A 88 -1.75 20.86 -17.76
C LEU A 88 -1.15 21.54 -16.53
N LEU A 89 -1.19 22.88 -16.46
CA LEU A 89 -0.74 23.62 -15.28
C LEU A 89 -1.58 23.25 -14.04
N ALA A 90 -2.90 23.17 -14.17
CA ALA A 90 -3.78 22.78 -13.08
C ALA A 90 -3.45 21.37 -12.57
N MET A 91 -3.13 20.42 -13.45
CA MET A 91 -2.68 19.08 -13.05
C MET A 91 -1.38 19.12 -12.26
N VAL A 92 -0.37 19.87 -12.72
CA VAL A 92 0.92 19.98 -12.03
C VAL A 92 0.75 20.67 -10.67
N VAL A 93 -0.06 21.73 -10.59
CA VAL A 93 -0.37 22.43 -9.33
C VAL A 93 -1.10 21.50 -8.36
N SER A 94 -2.09 20.73 -8.83
CA SER A 94 -2.78 19.72 -8.01
C SER A 94 -1.82 18.71 -7.39
N MET A 95 -0.91 18.14 -8.19
CA MET A 95 0.10 17.20 -7.70
C MET A 95 1.01 17.82 -6.63
N GLY A 96 1.43 19.08 -6.82
CA GLY A 96 2.23 19.82 -5.83
C GLY A 96 1.45 20.07 -4.53
N LEU A 97 0.18 20.44 -4.63
CA LEU A 97 -0.68 20.66 -3.47
C LEU A 97 -0.99 19.36 -2.71
N ASP A 98 -1.27 18.27 -3.42
CA ASP A 98 -1.47 16.95 -2.79
C ASP A 98 -0.19 16.43 -2.13
N PHE A 99 0.99 16.70 -2.70
CA PHE A 99 2.27 16.40 -2.07
C PHE A 99 2.50 17.21 -0.78
N ALA A 100 2.14 18.49 -0.79
CA ALA A 100 2.40 19.39 0.34
C ALA A 100 1.36 19.29 1.46
N LEU A 101 0.09 19.01 1.13
CA LEU A 101 -1.06 19.08 2.03
C LEU A 101 -1.78 17.75 2.22
N GLY A 102 -1.45 16.76 1.40
CA GLY A 102 -1.90 15.40 1.51
C GLY A 102 -0.96 14.55 2.36
N PHE A 103 -1.30 13.28 2.49
CA PHE A 103 -0.42 12.28 3.10
C PHE A 103 -0.72 10.88 2.54
N LYS A 104 0.25 9.98 2.71
CA LYS A 104 0.12 8.54 2.47
C LYS A 104 0.83 7.79 3.56
N GLY A 105 0.30 6.61 3.90
CA GLY A 105 0.91 5.75 4.91
C GLY A 105 0.07 4.52 5.17
N PHE A 106 0.27 3.92 6.35
CA PHE A 106 -0.32 2.65 6.72
C PHE A 106 -0.96 2.72 8.10
N VAL A 107 -2.02 1.96 8.27
CA VAL A 107 -2.67 1.72 9.55
C VAL A 107 -2.67 0.22 9.80
N TYR A 108 -2.19 -0.21 10.97
CA TYR A 108 -2.16 -1.60 11.40
C TYR A 108 -3.24 -1.78 12.47
N ILE A 109 -4.20 -2.65 12.21
CA ILE A 109 -5.34 -2.87 13.13
C ILE A 109 -5.63 -4.36 13.20
N ARG A 110 -5.93 -4.85 14.42
CA ARG A 110 -6.44 -6.19 14.63
C ARG A 110 -7.95 -6.20 14.73
N GLU A 111 -8.53 -7.37 14.55
CA GLU A 111 -9.96 -7.54 14.81
C GLU A 111 -10.30 -7.14 16.25
N GLY A 112 -11.37 -6.38 16.40
CA GLY A 112 -11.82 -5.81 17.67
C GLY A 112 -11.09 -4.54 18.12
N GLU A 113 -9.95 -4.19 17.52
CA GLU A 113 -9.16 -3.01 17.91
C GLU A 113 -9.54 -1.75 17.12
N SER A 114 -9.08 -0.62 17.64
CA SER A 114 -9.24 0.69 17.03
C SER A 114 -7.88 1.39 16.92
N ALA A 115 -7.64 2.06 15.79
CA ALA A 115 -6.48 2.91 15.57
C ALA A 115 -6.91 4.37 15.41
N ALA A 116 -6.14 5.28 16.02
CA ALA A 116 -6.29 6.73 15.89
C ALA A 116 -5.13 7.36 15.09
N THR A 117 -4.17 6.55 14.68
CA THR A 117 -2.91 6.97 14.08
C THR A 117 -2.60 6.18 12.83
N TRP A 118 -1.75 6.74 11.99
CA TRP A 118 -1.17 6.10 10.82
C TRP A 118 0.36 6.24 10.84
N PHE A 119 1.06 5.40 10.12
CA PHE A 119 2.51 5.38 10.01
C PHE A 119 2.93 5.83 8.61
N ASP A 120 3.89 6.76 8.54
CA ASP A 120 4.50 7.13 7.26
C ASP A 120 5.52 6.07 6.78
N ASP A 121 6.05 6.22 5.57
CA ASP A 121 7.04 5.30 4.99
C ASP A 121 8.34 5.19 5.81
N ALA A 122 8.60 6.14 6.71
CA ALA A 122 9.74 6.14 7.62
C ALA A 122 9.41 5.49 8.98
N GLY A 123 8.16 5.04 9.19
CA GLY A 123 7.67 4.45 10.43
C GLY A 123 7.29 5.45 11.51
N ASN A 124 7.21 6.75 11.19
CA ASN A 124 6.77 7.74 12.17
C ASN A 124 5.25 7.70 12.32
N GLU A 125 4.79 7.70 13.56
CA GLU A 125 3.39 7.73 13.92
C GLU A 125 2.79 9.13 13.78
N ARG A 126 1.61 9.22 13.14
CA ARG A 126 0.89 10.47 12.86
C ARG A 126 -0.60 10.32 13.21
N PRO A 127 -1.27 11.35 13.73
CA PRO A 127 -2.69 11.28 14.07
C PRO A 127 -3.57 11.27 12.81
N LEU A 128 -4.62 10.42 12.81
CA LEU A 128 -5.68 10.42 11.81
C LEU A 128 -6.71 11.54 12.02
N GLY A 129 -6.92 11.95 13.29
CA GLY A 129 -7.98 12.89 13.69
C GLY A 129 -9.34 12.24 13.95
N PHE A 130 -9.47 10.92 13.77
CA PHE A 130 -10.65 10.09 14.04
C PHE A 130 -10.22 8.66 14.33
N LEU A 131 -11.17 7.82 14.76
CA LEU A 131 -10.91 6.41 15.02
C LEU A 131 -11.33 5.53 13.85
N VAL A 132 -10.52 4.52 13.56
CA VAL A 132 -10.83 3.42 12.66
C VAL A 132 -10.85 2.14 13.49
N GLN A 133 -11.98 1.45 13.54
CA GLN A 133 -12.13 0.18 14.22
C GLN A 133 -12.26 -0.95 13.21
N CYS A 134 -11.51 -2.02 13.38
CA CYS A 134 -11.71 -3.26 12.66
C CYS A 134 -12.71 -4.14 13.44
N LEU A 135 -13.91 -4.33 12.91
CA LEU A 135 -14.94 -5.15 13.55
C LEU A 135 -14.75 -6.63 13.27
N ASN A 136 -14.30 -6.94 12.07
CA ASN A 136 -14.02 -8.31 11.62
C ASN A 136 -12.98 -8.27 10.51
N PHE A 137 -12.05 -9.20 10.55
CA PHE A 137 -11.08 -9.44 9.50
C PHE A 137 -11.22 -10.86 8.99
N LYS A 138 -11.31 -11.04 7.68
CA LYS A 138 -11.43 -12.34 7.05
C LYS A 138 -10.28 -12.55 6.07
N LEU A 139 -9.54 -13.62 6.28
CA LEU A 139 -8.48 -14.09 5.40
C LEU A 139 -8.89 -15.45 4.82
N ASP A 140 -9.05 -15.53 3.52
CA ASP A 140 -9.19 -16.78 2.80
C ASP A 140 -7.83 -17.11 2.16
N VAL A 141 -7.36 -18.34 2.30
CA VAL A 141 -6.08 -18.81 1.73
C VAL A 141 -6.31 -19.90 0.70
N TYR A 142 -5.41 -20.03 -0.27
CA TYR A 142 -5.45 -21.13 -1.22
C TYR A 142 -5.28 -22.47 -0.50
N PRO A 143 -6.06 -23.50 -0.84
CA PRO A 143 -5.99 -24.82 -0.20
C PRO A 143 -4.57 -25.38 -0.12
N GLY A 144 -4.17 -25.80 1.09
CA GLY A 144 -2.85 -26.36 1.33
C GLY A 144 -1.69 -25.35 1.35
N THR A 145 -1.98 -24.05 1.43
CA THR A 145 -0.97 -22.98 1.47
C THR A 145 -1.36 -21.90 2.46
N MET A 146 -0.39 -21.03 2.81
CA MET A 146 -0.67 -19.76 3.52
C MET A 146 -0.75 -18.56 2.58
N ARG A 147 -0.76 -18.81 1.28
CA ARG A 147 -0.87 -17.71 0.32
C ARG A 147 -2.29 -17.14 0.38
N PRO A 148 -2.45 -15.85 0.69
CA PRO A 148 -3.75 -15.21 0.66
C PRO A 148 -4.43 -15.33 -0.71
N GLU A 149 -5.65 -15.81 -0.73
CA GLU A 149 -6.53 -15.81 -1.88
C GLU A 149 -7.38 -14.53 -1.86
N ARG A 150 -7.93 -14.21 -0.71
CA ARG A 150 -8.75 -13.04 -0.48
C ARG A 150 -8.62 -12.60 0.97
N TYR A 151 -8.63 -11.29 1.19
CA TYR A 151 -8.76 -10.72 2.52
C TYR A 151 -9.63 -9.46 2.48
N ALA A 152 -10.40 -9.28 3.54
CA ALA A 152 -11.34 -8.17 3.68
C ALA A 152 -11.51 -7.80 5.15
N SER A 153 -11.68 -6.51 5.42
CA SER A 153 -11.92 -5.96 6.74
C SER A 153 -13.30 -5.30 6.80
N THR A 154 -14.09 -5.62 7.82
CA THR A 154 -15.27 -4.83 8.15
C THR A 154 -14.83 -3.74 9.12
N ILE A 155 -14.86 -2.49 8.67
CA ILE A 155 -14.36 -1.34 9.41
C ILE A 155 -15.51 -0.42 9.83
N ARG A 156 -15.30 0.30 10.93
CA ARG A 156 -16.15 1.37 11.42
C ARG A 156 -15.32 2.61 11.66
N PHE A 157 -15.82 3.76 11.23
CA PHE A 157 -15.23 5.06 11.52
C PHE A 157 -16.03 5.77 12.61
N SER A 158 -15.32 6.46 13.52
CA SER A 158 -15.97 7.33 14.53
C SER A 158 -15.13 8.59 14.77
N SER A 159 -15.77 9.71 15.06
CA SER A 159 -15.12 10.99 15.34
C SER A 159 -14.53 11.06 16.75
N SER A 160 -15.08 10.27 17.71
CA SER A 160 -14.58 10.15 19.09
C SER A 160 -14.79 8.73 19.63
N ARG A 161 -14.18 8.42 20.79
CA ARG A 161 -14.37 7.14 21.48
C ARG A 161 -15.80 6.93 22.00
N ASP A 162 -16.55 8.01 22.19
CA ASP A 162 -17.86 8.01 22.82
C ASP A 162 -19.02 8.24 21.82
N ASP A 163 -18.80 8.06 20.52
CA ASP A 163 -19.86 8.20 19.53
C ASP A 163 -20.93 7.10 19.75
N THR A 164 -22.02 7.51 20.37
CA THR A 164 -23.24 6.69 20.56
C THR A 164 -24.06 6.54 19.28
N VAL A 165 -23.69 7.27 18.22
CA VAL A 165 -24.32 7.14 16.90
C VAL A 165 -23.80 5.86 16.24
N PRO A 166 -24.68 4.93 15.85
CA PRO A 166 -24.26 3.72 15.15
C PRO A 166 -23.67 4.11 13.79
N ALA A 167 -22.35 4.29 13.74
CA ALA A 167 -21.65 4.45 12.47
C ALA A 167 -21.85 3.18 11.64
N SER A 168 -22.27 3.34 10.40
CA SER A 168 -22.42 2.20 9.49
C SER A 168 -21.08 1.49 9.34
N SER A 169 -21.10 0.18 9.50
CA SER A 169 -19.94 -0.64 9.16
C SER A 169 -19.77 -0.71 7.64
N LEU A 170 -18.55 -0.58 7.17
CA LEU A 170 -18.20 -0.61 5.76
C LEU A 170 -17.27 -1.80 5.49
N LEU A 171 -17.51 -2.50 4.38
CA LEU A 171 -16.64 -3.57 3.92
C LEU A 171 -15.51 -2.95 3.11
N LEU A 172 -14.29 -3.15 3.57
CA LEU A 172 -13.05 -2.79 2.89
C LEU A 172 -12.40 -4.07 2.35
N ALA A 173 -12.32 -4.19 1.04
CA ALA A 173 -11.70 -5.34 0.37
C ALA A 173 -10.69 -4.87 -0.68
N VAL A 174 -9.91 -5.79 -1.20
CA VAL A 174 -9.02 -5.52 -2.33
C VAL A 174 -9.84 -4.96 -3.49
N ASN A 175 -9.41 -3.83 -4.07
CA ASN A 175 -10.10 -3.08 -5.12
C ASN A 175 -11.46 -2.45 -4.73
N SER A 176 -11.79 -2.40 -3.45
CA SER A 176 -13.01 -1.75 -2.95
C SER A 176 -12.67 -0.78 -1.80
N PRO A 177 -11.99 0.35 -2.11
CA PRO A 177 -11.60 1.33 -1.12
C PRO A 177 -12.81 2.02 -0.47
N GLN A 178 -12.61 2.52 0.75
CA GLN A 178 -13.60 3.30 1.49
C GLN A 178 -13.00 4.66 1.87
N SER A 179 -13.83 5.70 1.89
CA SER A 179 -13.37 7.04 2.24
C SER A 179 -14.14 7.60 3.42
N TYR A 180 -13.41 8.24 4.35
CA TYR A 180 -13.96 8.94 5.50
C TYR A 180 -13.19 10.22 5.79
N GLN A 181 -13.89 11.35 5.95
CA GLN A 181 -13.31 12.69 6.19
C GLN A 181 -12.18 13.07 5.21
N GLY A 182 -12.31 12.68 3.94
CA GLY A 182 -11.33 12.98 2.89
C GLY A 182 -10.06 12.09 2.93
N VAL A 183 -10.03 11.09 3.79
CA VAL A 183 -9.00 10.03 3.81
C VAL A 183 -9.58 8.79 3.16
N THR A 184 -8.88 8.23 2.20
CA THR A 184 -9.24 6.98 1.53
C THR A 184 -8.41 5.84 2.08
N PHE A 185 -9.09 4.75 2.41
CA PHE A 185 -8.53 3.52 2.96
C PHE A 185 -8.58 2.42 1.90
N TYR A 186 -7.49 1.72 1.75
CA TYR A 186 -7.34 0.58 0.84
C TYR A 186 -6.92 -0.64 1.64
N GLN A 187 -7.53 -1.78 1.38
CA GLN A 187 -7.05 -3.05 1.90
C GLN A 187 -5.72 -3.38 1.23
N GLN A 188 -4.61 -3.34 1.96
CA GLN A 188 -3.27 -3.46 1.43
C GLN A 188 -2.67 -4.84 1.64
N ASP A 189 -2.66 -5.29 2.90
CA ASP A 189 -1.97 -6.51 3.31
C ASP A 189 -2.55 -7.04 4.62
N CYS A 190 -2.01 -8.14 5.11
CA CYS A 190 -2.28 -8.71 6.42
C CYS A 190 -1.02 -9.38 6.95
N GLY A 191 -1.00 -9.65 8.25
CA GLY A 191 0.11 -10.33 8.88
C GLY A 191 -0.30 -11.04 10.16
N LEU A 192 0.65 -11.73 10.75
CA LEU A 192 0.51 -12.37 12.05
C LEU A 192 1.49 -11.75 13.05
N ALA A 193 1.02 -11.43 14.22
CA ALA A 193 1.84 -11.01 15.33
C ALA A 193 1.21 -11.43 16.66
N PRO A 194 1.89 -12.24 17.47
CA PRO A 194 1.33 -12.72 18.73
C PRO A 194 1.10 -11.60 19.74
N ARG A 195 0.08 -11.79 20.56
CA ARG A 195 -0.28 -10.96 21.72
C ARG A 195 -0.42 -11.83 22.94
N LYS A 196 -0.64 -11.21 24.10
CA LYS A 196 -0.91 -11.91 25.36
C LYS A 196 -2.20 -12.76 25.31
N ASP A 197 -3.17 -12.35 24.49
CA ASP A 197 -4.44 -13.04 24.27
C ASP A 197 -4.49 -13.86 22.97
N SER A 198 -3.35 -14.01 22.29
CA SER A 198 -3.23 -14.90 21.13
C SER A 198 -3.24 -16.36 21.59
N ALA A 199 -4.03 -17.17 20.92
CA ALA A 199 -4.16 -18.59 21.24
C ALA A 199 -4.20 -19.44 19.96
N VAL A 200 -3.77 -20.68 20.11
CA VAL A 200 -3.68 -21.65 19.03
C VAL A 200 -4.50 -22.88 19.41
N GLU A 201 -5.30 -23.36 18.49
CA GLU A 201 -5.97 -24.62 18.64
C GLU A 201 -4.98 -25.76 18.43
N VAL A 202 -4.85 -26.63 19.43
CA VAL A 202 -3.93 -27.77 19.39
C VAL A 202 -4.74 -29.03 19.68
N ASN A 203 -4.77 -29.92 18.71
CA ASN A 203 -5.37 -31.23 18.84
C ASN A 203 -4.30 -32.21 19.34
N VAL A 204 -4.54 -32.81 20.46
CA VAL A 204 -3.63 -33.76 21.10
C VAL A 204 -4.29 -35.12 21.14
N ALA A 205 -3.69 -36.12 20.48
CA ALA A 205 -4.09 -37.51 20.59
C ALA A 205 -3.09 -38.26 21.45
N VAL A 206 -3.58 -38.89 22.53
CA VAL A 206 -2.82 -39.78 23.41
C VAL A 206 -3.45 -41.14 23.29
N ARG A 207 -2.75 -42.10 22.67
CA ARG A 207 -3.29 -43.43 22.31
C ARG A 207 -4.59 -43.30 21.51
N ASP A 208 -5.71 -43.70 22.07
CA ASP A 208 -7.04 -43.71 21.43
C ASP A 208 -7.91 -42.50 21.84
N ARG A 209 -7.36 -41.53 22.56
CA ARG A 209 -8.08 -40.33 23.03
C ARG A 209 -7.57 -39.10 22.34
N GLU A 210 -8.47 -38.40 21.66
CA GLU A 210 -8.21 -37.11 21.03
C GLU A 210 -8.89 -36.00 21.82
N MET A 211 -8.19 -34.91 22.06
CA MET A 211 -8.66 -33.73 22.78
C MET A 211 -8.17 -32.48 22.08
N SER A 212 -9.03 -31.48 21.96
CA SER A 212 -8.68 -30.16 21.43
C SER A 212 -8.52 -29.16 22.57
N TYR A 213 -7.44 -28.40 22.51
CA TYR A 213 -7.11 -27.35 23.48
C TYR A 213 -6.92 -26.04 22.74
N LEU A 214 -7.39 -24.96 23.35
CA LEU A 214 -7.05 -23.58 22.93
C LEU A 214 -5.95 -23.09 23.88
N ILE A 215 -4.72 -23.02 23.39
CA ILE A 215 -3.54 -22.73 24.19
C ILE A 215 -3.06 -21.31 23.89
N ALA A 216 -3.00 -20.46 24.94
CA ALA A 216 -2.37 -19.17 24.83
C ALA A 216 -0.85 -19.29 24.67
N ILE A 217 -0.25 -18.47 23.83
CA ILE A 217 1.20 -18.49 23.61
C ILE A 217 1.90 -18.04 24.89
N GLY A 218 2.83 -18.87 25.35
CA GLY A 218 3.57 -18.68 26.60
C GLY A 218 2.90 -19.26 27.84
N GLU A 219 1.69 -19.83 27.74
CA GLU A 219 1.00 -20.44 28.89
C GLU A 219 1.00 -21.97 28.80
N PRO A 220 1.51 -22.70 29.82
CA PRO A 220 1.50 -24.16 29.82
C PRO A 220 0.11 -24.70 30.15
N ILE A 221 -0.26 -25.80 29.50
CA ILE A 221 -1.38 -26.63 29.90
C ILE A 221 -0.88 -28.00 30.36
N GLN A 222 -1.62 -28.65 31.28
CA GLN A 222 -1.32 -30.00 31.71
C GLN A 222 -2.24 -30.99 30.98
N LEU A 223 -1.65 -31.95 30.32
CA LEU A 223 -2.34 -33.05 29.67
C LEU A 223 -2.77 -34.12 30.69
N THR A 224 -3.65 -35.04 30.27
CA THR A 224 -4.23 -36.09 31.15
C THR A 224 -3.21 -37.10 31.67
N ASP A 225 -2.07 -37.25 31.01
CA ASP A 225 -0.97 -38.09 31.42
C ASP A 225 0.04 -37.39 32.34
N GLY A 226 -0.22 -36.15 32.70
CA GLY A 226 0.62 -35.28 33.52
C GLY A 226 1.73 -34.54 32.76
N THR A 227 1.83 -34.69 31.45
CA THR A 227 2.74 -33.94 30.58
C THR A 227 2.30 -32.50 30.50
N PHE A 228 3.23 -31.55 30.61
CA PHE A 228 2.95 -30.13 30.30
C PHE A 228 3.26 -29.84 28.84
N LEU A 229 2.31 -29.19 28.17
CA LEU A 229 2.43 -28.71 26.79
C LEU A 229 2.39 -27.19 26.82
N LEU A 230 3.32 -26.58 26.12
CA LEU A 230 3.50 -25.13 26.03
C LEU A 230 3.77 -24.75 24.57
N ILE A 231 3.12 -23.70 24.07
CA ILE A 231 3.56 -23.01 22.86
C ILE A 231 4.56 -21.95 23.32
N GLU A 232 5.85 -22.27 23.18
CA GLU A 232 6.94 -21.43 23.70
C GLU A 232 7.18 -20.19 22.83
N ASP A 233 7.09 -20.37 21.51
CA ASP A 233 7.37 -19.28 20.56
C ASP A 233 6.56 -19.44 19.28
N PHE A 234 6.48 -18.34 18.52
CA PHE A 234 5.88 -18.26 17.20
C PHE A 234 6.81 -17.51 16.25
N SER A 235 6.96 -18.03 15.02
CA SER A 235 7.66 -17.32 13.96
C SER A 235 6.77 -17.21 12.71
N PRO A 236 6.63 -16.02 12.10
CA PRO A 236 5.86 -15.85 10.87
C PRO A 236 6.52 -16.52 9.66
N THR A 237 7.82 -16.78 9.72
CA THR A 237 8.54 -17.50 8.66
C THR A 237 9.64 -18.37 9.25
N ILE A 238 9.53 -19.68 9.00
CA ILE A 238 10.58 -20.65 9.32
C ILE A 238 11.21 -21.16 8.04
N THR A 239 12.52 -21.23 8.01
CA THR A 239 13.30 -21.86 6.94
C THR A 239 14.19 -22.93 7.52
N PHE A 240 14.56 -23.93 6.70
CA PHE A 240 15.49 -24.99 7.10
C PHE A 240 16.85 -24.72 6.45
N VAL A 241 17.86 -24.48 7.28
CA VAL A 241 19.25 -24.35 6.83
C VAL A 241 20.02 -25.56 7.33
N LYS A 242 20.49 -26.39 6.39
CA LYS A 242 21.17 -27.67 6.70
C LYS A 242 20.35 -28.58 7.63
N GLY A 243 19.01 -28.63 7.41
CA GLY A 243 18.10 -29.48 8.20
C GLY A 243 17.74 -28.90 9.59
N ARG A 244 18.23 -27.73 9.96
CA ARG A 244 17.88 -27.06 11.23
C ARG A 244 16.89 -25.92 10.96
N PRO A 245 15.79 -25.81 11.73
CA PRO A 245 14.87 -24.71 11.61
C PRO A 245 15.57 -23.41 12.03
N GLN A 246 15.38 -22.38 11.22
CA GLN A 246 15.79 -21.01 11.52
C GLN A 246 14.58 -20.10 11.37
N THR A 247 14.35 -19.28 12.37
CA THR A 247 13.35 -18.23 12.33
C THR A 247 13.91 -17.06 11.53
N ILE A 248 13.13 -16.56 10.60
CA ILE A 248 13.43 -15.34 9.87
C ILE A 248 12.40 -14.32 10.33
N ASP A 249 12.87 -13.21 10.86
CA ASP A 249 12.03 -12.05 11.12
C ASP A 249 11.66 -11.46 9.74
N ALA A 250 10.51 -11.86 9.24
CA ALA A 250 10.02 -11.46 7.94
C ALA A 250 8.71 -10.70 8.11
N ASP A 251 8.63 -9.52 7.52
CA ASP A 251 7.41 -8.74 7.42
C ASP A 251 6.30 -9.49 6.63
N GLN A 252 6.64 -10.62 6.03
CA GLN A 252 5.73 -11.44 5.26
C GLN A 252 5.63 -12.86 5.84
N MET A 253 4.41 -13.27 6.07
CA MET A 253 4.08 -14.62 6.47
C MET A 253 4.22 -15.58 5.27
N ARG A 254 5.29 -16.38 5.27
CA ARG A 254 5.53 -17.36 4.20
C ARG A 254 5.38 -18.80 4.65
N ASN A 255 5.83 -19.09 5.86
CA ASN A 255 5.85 -20.43 6.42
C ASN A 255 5.82 -20.33 7.95
N PRO A 256 4.68 -19.97 8.55
CA PRO A 256 4.56 -19.79 9.98
C PRO A 256 4.74 -21.12 10.72
N GLY A 257 5.25 -21.02 11.93
CA GLY A 257 5.40 -22.17 12.79
C GLY A 257 5.36 -21.81 14.27
N TYR A 258 5.08 -22.81 15.07
CA TYR A 258 4.99 -22.75 16.50
C TYR A 258 6.07 -23.64 17.12
N LEU A 259 6.84 -23.10 18.08
CA LEU A 259 7.73 -23.90 18.90
C LEU A 259 6.92 -24.50 20.04
N ILE A 260 6.66 -25.80 19.94
CA ILE A 260 5.95 -26.54 20.97
C ILE A 260 6.97 -27.22 21.88
N ARG A 261 6.78 -27.07 23.19
CA ARG A 261 7.58 -27.71 24.22
C ARG A 261 6.74 -28.66 25.03
N LEU A 262 7.27 -29.85 25.27
CA LEU A 262 6.69 -30.88 26.10
C LEU A 262 7.62 -31.15 27.30
N VAL A 263 7.06 -31.11 28.49
CA VAL A 263 7.77 -31.48 29.72
C VAL A 263 7.02 -32.66 30.35
N ARG A 264 7.64 -33.84 30.30
CA ARG A 264 7.05 -35.06 30.84
C ARG A 264 7.23 -35.16 32.35
N PRO A 265 6.39 -35.91 33.06
CA PRO A 265 6.59 -36.20 34.51
C PRO A 265 7.92 -36.91 34.81
N SER A 266 8.48 -37.59 33.83
CA SER A 266 9.82 -38.19 33.91
C SER A 266 10.99 -37.21 34.00
N GLY A 267 10.71 -35.92 33.74
CA GLY A 267 11.72 -34.87 33.62
C GLY A 267 12.29 -34.71 32.20
N GLU A 268 11.78 -35.46 31.24
CA GLU A 268 12.13 -35.28 29.84
C GLU A 268 11.54 -34.00 29.29
N ASP A 269 12.38 -33.21 28.60
CA ASP A 269 12.04 -31.90 28.03
C ASP A 269 12.36 -31.89 26.54
N LEU A 270 11.31 -31.80 25.71
CA LEU A 270 11.38 -31.90 24.25
C LEU A 270 10.79 -30.64 23.62
N SER A 271 11.41 -30.13 22.56
CA SER A 271 10.90 -29.00 21.79
C SER A 271 10.96 -29.28 20.30
N HIS A 272 9.87 -28.92 19.59
CA HIS A 272 9.77 -29.14 18.16
C HIS A 272 9.02 -27.99 17.47
N TRP A 273 9.50 -27.58 16.28
CA TRP A 273 8.78 -26.64 15.43
C TRP A 273 7.71 -27.35 14.61
N VAL A 274 6.46 -26.99 14.81
CA VAL A 274 5.31 -27.49 14.06
C VAL A 274 4.82 -26.39 13.11
N MET A 275 4.71 -26.72 11.83
CA MET A 275 4.28 -25.80 10.79
C MET A 275 2.92 -26.25 10.24
N PRO A 276 1.83 -25.52 10.51
CA PRO A 276 0.45 -25.95 10.22
C PRO A 276 0.20 -26.36 8.76
N TYR A 277 0.97 -25.81 7.83
CA TYR A 277 0.75 -25.98 6.38
C TYR A 277 1.75 -26.92 5.70
N GLN A 278 2.81 -27.34 6.39
CA GLN A 278 3.79 -28.28 5.84
C GLN A 278 3.91 -29.57 6.65
N ASN A 279 3.91 -29.45 7.95
CA ASN A 279 4.08 -30.57 8.86
C ASN A 279 3.30 -30.27 10.15
N ALA A 280 1.97 -30.29 10.04
CA ALA A 280 1.07 -29.89 11.11
C ALA A 280 1.12 -30.82 12.33
N LYS A 281 1.78 -32.00 12.18
CA LYS A 281 1.81 -33.05 13.23
C LYS A 281 3.21 -33.25 13.75
N TRP A 282 3.31 -33.27 15.08
CA TRP A 282 4.47 -33.81 15.79
C TRP A 282 4.07 -35.11 16.46
N ILE A 283 4.79 -36.20 16.16
CA ILE A 283 4.56 -37.54 16.70
C ILE A 283 5.73 -37.88 17.63
N GLU A 284 5.41 -38.15 18.89
CA GLU A 284 6.38 -38.52 19.93
C GLU A 284 5.82 -39.65 20.76
N ASP A 285 6.34 -40.87 20.57
CA ASP A 285 5.81 -42.10 21.13
C ASP A 285 4.30 -42.30 20.85
N ASP A 286 3.47 -42.35 21.92
CA ASP A 286 2.01 -42.47 21.84
C ASP A 286 1.29 -41.13 21.73
N LEU A 287 2.03 -40.00 21.62
CA LEU A 287 1.49 -38.65 21.59
C LEU A 287 1.56 -38.09 20.17
N VAL A 288 0.43 -37.66 19.66
CA VAL A 288 0.36 -36.93 18.40
C VAL A 288 -0.18 -35.51 18.68
N ILE A 289 0.56 -34.51 18.29
CA ILE A 289 0.19 -33.12 18.42
C ILE A 289 -0.03 -32.55 17.03
N GLU A 290 -1.23 -31.99 16.79
CA GLU A 290 -1.58 -31.34 15.55
C GLU A 290 -2.00 -29.90 15.86
N VAL A 291 -1.40 -28.94 15.16
CA VAL A 291 -1.74 -27.52 15.29
C VAL A 291 -2.84 -27.20 14.30
N GLY A 292 -3.94 -26.67 14.81
CA GLY A 292 -5.09 -26.19 14.04
C GLY A 292 -5.09 -24.68 13.85
N ASP A 293 -6.29 -24.09 13.95
CA ASP A 293 -6.51 -22.66 13.76
C ASP A 293 -5.95 -21.83 14.92
N PHE A 294 -5.75 -20.54 14.66
CA PHE A 294 -5.26 -19.59 15.65
C PHE A 294 -6.26 -18.44 15.85
N LYS A 295 -6.22 -17.82 17.02
CA LYS A 295 -7.04 -16.66 17.37
C LYS A 295 -6.17 -15.47 17.78
N ASN A 296 -6.62 -14.28 17.44
CA ASN A 296 -6.01 -13.00 17.82
C ASN A 296 -4.53 -12.87 17.40
N LEU A 297 -4.10 -13.55 16.34
CA LEU A 297 -2.77 -13.41 15.77
C LEU A 297 -2.76 -12.47 14.57
N GLU A 298 -3.87 -12.43 13.82
CA GLU A 298 -3.96 -11.68 12.58
C GLU A 298 -4.11 -10.19 12.81
N TYR A 299 -3.46 -9.41 11.96
CA TYR A 299 -3.73 -7.99 11.81
C TYR A 299 -3.92 -7.64 10.35
N THR A 300 -4.73 -6.63 10.10
CA THR A 300 -4.92 -6.06 8.76
C THR A 300 -4.06 -4.83 8.58
N VAL A 301 -3.50 -4.66 7.39
CA VAL A 301 -2.75 -3.48 6.98
C VAL A 301 -3.61 -2.69 5.99
N LEU A 302 -3.99 -1.49 6.39
CA LEU A 302 -4.72 -0.57 5.56
C LEU A 302 -3.78 0.51 5.03
N SER A 303 -3.66 0.65 3.72
CA SER A 303 -3.02 1.83 3.13
C SER A 303 -3.98 3.00 3.21
N VAL A 304 -3.49 4.15 3.63
CA VAL A 304 -4.28 5.37 3.79
C VAL A 304 -3.71 6.48 2.94
N ALA A 305 -4.58 7.24 2.28
CA ALA A 305 -4.17 8.39 1.48
C ALA A 305 -5.17 9.54 1.63
N LYS A 306 -4.64 10.76 1.73
CA LYS A 306 -5.41 11.99 1.65
C LYS A 306 -4.90 12.82 0.50
N THR A 307 -5.75 13.02 -0.51
CA THR A 307 -5.44 13.78 -1.74
C THR A 307 -6.51 14.86 -1.95
N PRO A 308 -6.47 15.96 -1.18
CA PRO A 308 -7.54 16.93 -1.13
C PRO A 308 -7.75 17.69 -2.45
N PHE A 309 -6.75 17.71 -3.33
CA PHE A 309 -6.78 18.42 -4.61
C PHE A 309 -6.90 17.50 -5.84
N ALA A 310 -7.14 16.22 -5.67
CA ALA A 310 -7.30 15.27 -6.78
C ALA A 310 -8.38 15.71 -7.78
N TRP A 311 -9.44 16.38 -7.33
CA TRP A 311 -10.47 16.94 -8.21
C TRP A 311 -9.90 17.95 -9.22
N LEU A 312 -8.92 18.76 -8.80
CA LEU A 312 -8.26 19.74 -9.67
C LEU A 312 -7.42 19.06 -10.76
N PHE A 313 -6.82 17.91 -10.43
CA PHE A 313 -6.11 17.07 -11.40
C PHE A 313 -7.06 16.58 -12.50
N TYR A 314 -8.20 16.02 -12.12
CA TYR A 314 -9.18 15.51 -13.09
C TYR A 314 -9.82 16.64 -13.92
N ALA A 315 -10.16 17.77 -13.28
CA ALA A 315 -10.68 18.96 -13.98
C ALA A 315 -9.65 19.51 -14.98
N GLY A 316 -8.38 19.61 -14.57
CA GLY A 316 -7.29 20.04 -15.44
C GLY A 316 -7.10 19.09 -16.63
N GLY A 317 -7.13 17.79 -16.39
CA GLY A 317 -7.04 16.77 -17.44
C GLY A 317 -8.20 16.85 -18.45
N LEU A 318 -9.43 17.05 -17.97
CA LEU A 318 -10.60 17.26 -18.83
C LEU A 318 -10.45 18.50 -19.73
N VAL A 319 -10.05 19.65 -19.14
CA VAL A 319 -9.82 20.88 -19.88
C VAL A 319 -8.72 20.71 -20.91
N ALA A 320 -7.61 20.09 -20.55
CA ALA A 320 -6.50 19.83 -21.47
C ALA A 320 -6.94 18.90 -22.62
N GLY A 321 -7.66 17.83 -22.34
CA GLY A 321 -8.16 16.88 -23.31
C GLY A 321 -9.15 17.52 -24.31
N LEU A 322 -10.15 18.24 -23.82
CA LEU A 322 -11.11 18.96 -24.68
C LEU A 322 -10.42 20.03 -25.54
N SER A 323 -9.45 20.75 -24.97
CA SER A 323 -8.67 21.77 -25.68
C SER A 323 -7.81 21.15 -26.79
N LEU A 324 -7.22 19.98 -26.55
CA LEU A 324 -6.46 19.24 -27.57
C LEU A 324 -7.36 18.78 -28.71
N LEU A 325 -8.54 18.22 -28.40
CA LEU A 325 -9.53 17.83 -29.41
C LEU A 325 -9.98 19.02 -30.24
N LEU A 326 -10.27 20.15 -29.62
CA LEU A 326 -10.64 21.36 -30.30
C LEU A 326 -9.52 21.90 -31.23
N TYR A 327 -8.27 21.85 -30.75
CA TYR A 327 -7.10 22.24 -31.54
C TYR A 327 -6.92 21.38 -32.77
N THR A 328 -7.03 20.06 -32.62
CA THR A 328 -6.91 19.10 -33.74
C THR A 328 -8.03 19.31 -34.76
N PHE A 329 -9.27 19.46 -34.31
CA PHE A 329 -10.42 19.71 -35.18
C PHE A 329 -10.27 20.98 -36.00
N ILE A 330 -9.86 22.12 -35.38
CA ILE A 330 -9.63 23.38 -36.08
C ILE A 330 -8.50 23.24 -37.11
N THR A 331 -7.41 22.53 -36.74
CA THR A 331 -6.21 22.43 -37.59
C THR A 331 -6.44 21.52 -38.80
N PHE A 332 -7.08 20.35 -38.60
CA PHE A 332 -7.34 19.40 -39.69
C PHE A 332 -8.56 19.79 -40.51
N GLY A 333 -9.61 20.31 -39.88
CA GLY A 333 -10.80 20.77 -40.62
C GLY A 333 -10.50 21.95 -41.57
N SER A 334 -9.55 22.84 -41.24
CA SER A 334 -9.12 23.90 -42.14
C SER A 334 -8.30 23.43 -43.35
N ARG A 335 -7.60 22.30 -43.22
CA ARG A 335 -6.82 21.73 -44.36
C ARG A 335 -7.70 21.07 -45.39
N SER A 336 -8.72 20.31 -45.00
CA SER A 336 -9.62 19.63 -45.95
C SER A 336 -10.45 20.62 -46.78
N PHE A 337 -10.78 21.80 -46.23
CA PHE A 337 -11.46 22.90 -46.98
C PHE A 337 -10.53 23.61 -47.99
N SER A 338 -9.24 23.76 -47.66
CA SER A 338 -8.26 24.39 -48.55
C SER A 338 -7.90 23.50 -49.76
N GLU A 339 -7.83 22.21 -49.58
CA GLU A 339 -7.56 21.25 -50.69
C GLU A 339 -8.76 21.15 -51.66
N ALA A 340 -9.98 21.16 -51.12
CA ALA A 340 -11.19 21.13 -51.95
C ALA A 340 -11.41 22.43 -52.75
N SER A 341 -10.83 23.55 -52.37
CA SER A 341 -10.94 24.83 -53.10
C SER A 341 -9.88 25.06 -54.16
N HIS A 342 -8.89 24.18 -54.31
CA HIS A 342 -7.88 24.19 -55.36
C HIS A 342 -8.16 23.21 -56.51
N GLU A 343 -9.24 22.40 -56.44
CA GLU A 343 -9.66 21.46 -57.47
C GLU A 343 -10.79 22.01 -58.38
N TYR A 344 -11.17 23.30 -58.25
CA TYR A 344 -12.12 23.99 -59.13
C TYR A 344 -11.39 25.18 -59.81
#